data_a92715cabea2a49117c3839c9d3e8110
#
_entry.id   a92715cabea2a49117c3839c9d3e8110
#
_cell.length_a   1.000
_cell.length_b   1.000
_cell.length_c   1.000
_cell.angle_alpha   90.00
_cell.angle_beta   90.00
_cell.angle_gamma   90.00
#
_symmetry.space_group_name_H-M   'P 1'
#
loop_
_entity.id
_entity.type
_entity.pdbx_description
1 polymer ?
#
loop_
_entity_poly.entity_id
_entity_poly.type
_entity_poly.pdbx_seq_one_letter_code
_entity_poly.pdbx_strand_id
1 'polypeptide(L)'
;MERFLHSQPQQIISQCLSANVLLNNIKNIEVYTLAVSSKSGWVYLDTDELSTKGRYGSVSVADKGHLVKSINLIEFKIKECSFIKIDVEGHEWEVIQGAESFLNLHKPVVYFEAKKELTSTRECIKWFMGNGWDCYWHFAFWYRKNNWRKHQDNIFGGTGDMNILAVPRTKIQPDNFPKLQSENELWDGDLYLKFYSDKQIPLV
;
A
#
# COMPACT_ATOMS: atom_id res chain seq x y z
N MET A 1 -13.60 5.76 18.67
CA MET A 1 -13.71 6.11 17.23
C MET A 1 -12.36 5.81 16.60
N GLU A 2 -12.33 5.02 15.54
CA GLU A 2 -11.10 4.74 14.80
C GLU A 2 -10.53 6.05 14.24
N ARG A 3 -9.20 6.18 14.29
CA ARG A 3 -8.48 7.32 13.71
C ARG A 3 -7.66 6.83 12.53
N PHE A 4 -7.62 7.63 11.49
CA PHE A 4 -6.82 7.40 10.31
C PHE A 4 -5.72 8.46 10.22
N LEU A 5 -4.54 8.03 9.81
CA LEU A 5 -3.42 8.90 9.51
C LEU A 5 -3.02 8.65 8.06
N HIS A 6 -3.00 9.70 7.26
CA HIS A 6 -2.60 9.65 5.86
C HIS A 6 -1.38 10.52 5.63
N SER A 7 -0.33 9.93 5.07
CA SER A 7 0.90 10.63 4.69
C SER A 7 1.00 10.69 3.17
N GLN A 8 1.10 11.91 2.62
CA GLN A 8 1.18 12.17 1.18
C GLN A 8 2.24 13.26 0.94
N PRO A 9 3.40 12.91 0.35
CA PRO A 9 4.51 13.85 0.21
C PRO A 9 4.26 14.96 -0.83
N GLN A 10 3.42 14.72 -1.82
CA GLN A 10 3.09 15.73 -2.83
C GLN A 10 2.16 16.79 -2.26
N GLN A 11 2.64 18.02 -2.18
CA GLN A 11 1.91 19.12 -1.55
C GLN A 11 0.51 19.33 -2.16
N ILE A 12 0.40 19.37 -3.48
CA ILE A 12 -0.88 19.61 -4.15
C ILE A 12 -1.91 18.50 -3.87
N ILE A 13 -1.46 17.24 -3.86
CA ILE A 13 -2.33 16.09 -3.58
C ILE A 13 -2.76 16.09 -2.11
N SER A 14 -1.84 16.38 -1.20
CA SER A 14 -2.11 16.52 0.23
C SER A 14 -3.13 17.64 0.51
N GLN A 15 -2.99 18.78 -0.18
CA GLN A 15 -3.95 19.88 -0.09
C GLN A 15 -5.33 19.51 -0.63
N CYS A 16 -5.40 18.80 -1.79
CA CYS A 16 -6.66 18.30 -2.34
C CYS A 16 -7.34 17.31 -1.38
N LEU A 17 -6.57 16.40 -0.78
CA LEU A 17 -7.08 15.46 0.21
C LEU A 17 -7.60 16.20 1.45
N SER A 18 -6.86 17.16 1.97
CA SER A 18 -7.27 17.99 3.12
C SER A 18 -8.54 18.75 2.83
N ALA A 19 -8.69 19.31 1.62
CA ALA A 19 -9.92 19.95 1.18
C ALA A 19 -11.10 18.96 1.13
N ASN A 20 -10.90 17.76 0.60
CA ASN A 20 -11.93 16.72 0.58
C ASN A 20 -12.35 16.29 1.99
N VAL A 21 -11.40 16.13 2.91
CA VAL A 21 -11.68 15.83 4.33
C VAL A 21 -12.57 16.92 4.95
N LEU A 22 -12.22 18.18 4.72
CA LEU A 22 -12.97 19.33 5.23
C LEU A 22 -14.38 19.42 4.63
N LEU A 23 -14.49 19.33 3.30
CA LEU A 23 -15.77 19.45 2.58
C LEU A 23 -16.76 18.33 2.94
N ASN A 24 -16.26 17.16 3.29
CA ASN A 24 -17.08 16.02 3.71
C ASN A 24 -17.23 15.90 5.24
N ASN A 25 -16.76 16.90 6.00
CA ASN A 25 -16.84 16.94 7.47
C ASN A 25 -16.30 15.68 8.15
N ILE A 26 -15.21 15.09 7.60
CA ILE A 26 -14.55 13.91 8.15
C ILE A 26 -13.65 14.37 9.30
N LYS A 27 -13.87 13.84 10.52
CA LYS A 27 -13.22 14.33 11.74
C LYS A 27 -12.16 13.39 12.30
N ASN A 28 -12.03 12.20 11.76
CA ASN A 28 -11.18 11.14 12.28
C ASN A 28 -10.00 10.80 11.38
N ILE A 29 -9.62 11.69 10.49
CA ILE A 29 -8.43 11.57 9.64
C ILE A 29 -7.49 12.74 9.86
N GLU A 30 -6.19 12.46 9.95
CA GLU A 30 -5.11 13.44 9.95
C GLU A 30 -4.31 13.29 8.67
N VAL A 31 -4.08 14.40 7.96
CA VAL A 31 -3.32 14.43 6.70
C VAL A 31 -1.98 15.10 6.93
N TYR A 32 -0.90 14.42 6.57
CA TYR A 32 0.48 14.90 6.69
C TYR A 32 1.12 15.04 5.30
N THR A 33 1.74 16.20 5.05
CA THR A 33 2.50 16.45 3.82
C THR A 33 3.95 16.02 4.02
N LEU A 34 4.16 14.70 4.12
CA LEU A 34 5.44 14.06 4.43
C LEU A 34 5.61 12.80 3.59
N ALA A 35 6.83 12.42 3.27
CA ALA A 35 7.17 11.06 2.85
C ALA A 35 7.41 10.19 4.08
N VAL A 36 7.04 8.91 4.02
CA VAL A 36 7.46 7.93 5.02
C VAL A 36 8.64 7.13 4.45
N SER A 37 9.70 6.98 5.23
CA SER A 37 10.94 6.33 4.78
C SER A 37 11.65 5.64 5.95
N SER A 38 12.80 5.02 5.67
CA SER A 38 13.63 4.37 6.70
C SER A 38 14.19 5.33 7.73
N LYS A 39 14.41 6.60 7.34
CA LYS A 39 14.97 7.65 8.22
C LYS A 39 14.23 8.96 8.02
N SER A 40 14.18 9.74 9.09
CA SER A 40 13.71 11.13 9.02
C SER A 40 14.76 12.02 8.38
N GLY A 41 14.32 12.97 7.56
CA GLY A 41 15.20 13.84 6.80
C GLY A 41 14.50 14.40 5.57
N TRP A 42 15.11 14.21 4.42
CA TRP A 42 14.65 14.72 3.14
C TRP A 42 14.85 13.64 2.07
N VAL A 43 13.89 13.53 1.15
CA VAL A 43 13.95 12.69 -0.05
C VAL A 43 13.55 13.50 -1.28
N TYR A 44 14.04 13.12 -2.44
CA TYR A 44 13.60 13.72 -3.70
C TYR A 44 12.45 12.91 -4.29
N LEU A 45 11.43 13.60 -4.78
CA LEU A 45 10.39 13.01 -5.62
C LEU A 45 10.71 13.31 -7.09
N ASP A 46 10.49 12.33 -7.96
CA ASP A 46 10.70 12.50 -9.39
C ASP A 46 9.74 13.56 -9.95
N THR A 47 10.31 14.66 -10.44
CA THR A 47 9.53 15.78 -11.02
C THR A 47 9.24 15.62 -12.50
N ASP A 48 9.95 14.75 -13.19
CA ASP A 48 9.74 14.51 -14.63
C ASP A 48 8.37 13.82 -14.83
N GLU A 49 7.92 13.04 -13.87
CA GLU A 49 6.58 12.45 -13.85
C GLU A 49 5.48 13.51 -13.62
N LEU A 50 5.73 14.55 -12.82
CA LEU A 50 4.78 15.64 -12.56
C LEU A 50 4.50 16.51 -13.79
N SER A 51 5.46 16.61 -14.73
CA SER A 51 5.30 17.36 -15.98
C SER A 51 4.40 16.65 -16.99
N THR A 52 4.17 15.37 -16.83
CA THR A 52 3.32 14.56 -17.71
C THR A 52 1.87 14.66 -17.23
N LYS A 53 1.00 15.26 -18.04
CA LYS A 53 -0.44 15.43 -17.71
C LYS A 53 -1.06 14.09 -17.25
N GLY A 54 -1.57 14.08 -16.02
CA GLY A 54 -2.39 12.98 -15.48
C GLY A 54 -1.66 11.96 -14.61
N ARG A 55 -0.35 12.08 -14.36
CA ARG A 55 0.42 11.12 -13.53
C ARG A 55 0.66 11.59 -12.10
N TYR A 56 -0.29 12.27 -11.51
CA TYR A 56 -0.15 12.77 -10.13
C TYR A 56 -0.12 11.68 -9.05
N GLY A 57 -0.55 10.45 -9.36
CA GLY A 57 -0.65 9.35 -8.40
C GLY A 57 0.56 8.40 -8.37
N SER A 58 1.49 8.51 -9.33
CA SER A 58 2.59 7.54 -9.52
C SER A 58 3.98 8.17 -9.37
N VAL A 59 4.14 9.12 -8.44
CA VAL A 59 5.42 9.81 -8.23
C VAL A 59 6.27 9.03 -7.24
N SER A 60 7.43 8.55 -7.71
CA SER A 60 8.38 7.76 -6.96
C SER A 60 9.45 8.61 -6.26
N VAL A 61 10.13 8.02 -5.28
CA VAL A 61 11.37 8.58 -4.71
C VAL A 61 12.51 8.38 -5.70
N ALA A 62 13.35 9.42 -5.87
CA ALA A 62 14.45 9.45 -6.85
C ALA A 62 15.70 10.10 -6.26
N ASP A 63 16.82 10.04 -7.00
CA ASP A 63 18.08 10.69 -6.60
C ASP A 63 18.07 12.22 -6.78
N LYS A 64 17.13 12.73 -7.58
CA LYS A 64 16.95 14.17 -7.89
C LYS A 64 15.47 14.47 -8.13
N GLY A 65 15.12 15.74 -7.99
CA GLY A 65 13.75 16.19 -8.24
C GLY A 65 13.25 17.18 -7.19
N HIS A 66 12.00 17.08 -6.80
CA HIS A 66 11.41 17.95 -5.78
C HIS A 66 11.73 17.43 -4.36
N LEU A 67 12.40 18.25 -3.58
CA LEU A 67 12.81 17.91 -2.20
C LEU A 67 11.60 17.97 -1.26
N VAL A 68 11.30 16.86 -0.59
CA VAL A 68 10.22 16.74 0.39
C VAL A 68 10.76 16.22 1.72
N LYS A 69 10.12 16.63 2.81
CA LYS A 69 10.48 16.14 4.14
C LYS A 69 10.04 14.67 4.26
N SER A 70 10.93 13.84 4.81
CA SER A 70 10.63 12.45 5.17
C SER A 70 10.62 12.27 6.69
N ILE A 71 9.85 11.27 7.12
CA ILE A 71 9.72 10.89 8.52
C ILE A 71 9.74 9.36 8.63
N ASN A 72 10.28 8.87 9.73
CA ASN A 72 10.14 7.48 10.12
C ASN A 72 8.78 7.25 10.78
N LEU A 73 8.14 6.10 10.54
CA LEU A 73 6.80 5.80 11.07
C LEU A 73 6.70 5.91 12.60
N ILE A 74 7.75 5.59 13.34
CA ILE A 74 7.79 5.68 14.81
C ILE A 74 7.56 7.11 15.31
N GLU A 75 8.03 8.10 14.56
CA GLU A 75 7.95 9.50 14.97
C GLU A 75 6.54 10.07 14.98
N PHE A 76 5.57 9.41 14.33
CA PHE A 76 4.15 9.77 14.47
C PHE A 76 3.59 9.49 15.87
N LYS A 77 4.32 8.76 16.71
CA LYS A 77 3.93 8.43 18.11
C LYS A 77 2.54 7.82 18.22
N ILE A 78 2.19 6.98 17.27
CA ILE A 78 0.92 6.26 17.23
C ILE A 78 0.91 5.24 18.39
N LYS A 79 -0.12 5.30 19.25
CA LYS A 79 -0.23 4.44 20.42
C LYS A 79 -0.68 3.02 20.09
N GLU A 80 -1.58 2.88 19.12
CA GLU A 80 -2.14 1.60 18.67
C GLU A 80 -2.33 1.64 17.16
N CYS A 81 -1.97 0.55 16.48
CA CYS A 81 -2.13 0.41 15.05
C CYS A 81 -2.63 -0.99 14.70
N SER A 82 -3.76 -1.07 14.03
CA SER A 82 -4.36 -2.34 13.61
C SER A 82 -4.16 -2.66 12.13
N PHE A 83 -4.00 -1.62 11.29
CA PHE A 83 -3.88 -1.74 9.85
C PHE A 83 -2.98 -0.65 9.26
N ILE A 84 -2.16 -1.01 8.27
CA ILE A 84 -1.34 -0.08 7.48
C ILE A 84 -1.53 -0.40 6.00
N LYS A 85 -1.82 0.61 5.18
CA LYS A 85 -1.64 0.54 3.73
C LYS A 85 -0.36 1.27 3.35
N ILE A 86 0.51 0.62 2.57
CA ILE A 86 1.74 1.20 2.01
C ILE A 86 1.60 1.19 0.49
N ASP A 87 1.69 2.39 -0.10
CA ASP A 87 1.52 2.61 -1.53
C ASP A 87 2.42 3.82 -1.87
N VAL A 88 3.69 3.54 -2.10
CA VAL A 88 4.77 4.55 -2.16
C VAL A 88 5.66 4.39 -3.39
N GLU A 89 5.09 3.75 -4.44
CA GLU A 89 5.68 3.66 -5.77
C GLU A 89 7.12 3.13 -5.80
N GLY A 90 7.33 1.97 -5.14
CA GLY A 90 8.61 1.27 -5.13
C GLY A 90 9.52 1.59 -3.93
N HIS A 91 9.04 2.38 -2.98
CA HIS A 91 9.76 2.73 -1.74
C HIS A 91 9.25 1.94 -0.50
N GLU A 92 8.52 0.84 -0.73
CA GLU A 92 7.87 0.03 0.31
C GLU A 92 8.89 -0.56 1.29
N TRP A 93 10.03 -1.02 0.77
CA TRP A 93 11.07 -1.63 1.59
C TRP A 93 11.67 -0.64 2.59
N GLU A 94 11.95 0.58 2.17
CA GLU A 94 12.46 1.64 3.03
C GLU A 94 11.45 2.02 4.13
N VAL A 95 10.15 2.03 3.80
CA VAL A 95 9.10 2.25 4.79
C VAL A 95 9.11 1.14 5.84
N ILE A 96 9.19 -0.13 5.42
CA ILE A 96 9.19 -1.29 6.32
C ILE A 96 10.45 -1.30 7.19
N GLN A 97 11.63 -1.05 6.62
CA GLN A 97 12.89 -0.93 7.37
C GLN A 97 12.79 0.12 8.46
N GLY A 98 12.25 1.30 8.14
CA GLY A 98 12.05 2.36 9.12
C GLY A 98 10.99 2.06 10.17
N ALA A 99 10.12 1.10 9.89
CA ALA A 99 8.98 0.74 10.74
C ALA A 99 9.18 -0.55 11.54
N GLU A 100 10.34 -1.22 11.47
CA GLU A 100 10.55 -2.55 12.07
C GLU A 100 10.12 -2.66 13.52
N SER A 101 10.58 -1.77 14.39
CA SER A 101 10.21 -1.80 15.82
C SER A 101 8.72 -1.48 16.03
N PHE A 102 8.16 -0.57 15.23
CA PHE A 102 6.73 -0.26 15.26
C PHE A 102 5.87 -1.45 14.85
N LEU A 103 6.23 -2.11 13.73
CA LEU A 103 5.56 -3.30 13.24
C LEU A 103 5.62 -4.44 14.26
N ASN A 104 6.79 -4.67 14.84
CA ASN A 104 6.97 -5.71 15.86
C ASN A 104 6.18 -5.45 17.14
N LEU A 105 6.04 -4.19 17.54
CA LEU A 105 5.28 -3.78 18.73
C LEU A 105 3.76 -3.93 18.54
N HIS A 106 3.24 -3.41 17.43
CA HIS A 106 1.78 -3.29 17.21
C HIS A 106 1.19 -4.48 16.46
N LYS A 107 2.01 -5.24 15.73
CA LYS A 107 1.56 -6.37 14.89
C LYS A 107 0.32 -6.01 14.04
N PRO A 108 0.37 -4.93 13.24
CA PRO A 108 -0.75 -4.57 12.38
C PRO A 108 -0.90 -5.56 11.22
N VAL A 109 -2.07 -5.60 10.62
CA VAL A 109 -2.22 -6.11 9.25
C VAL A 109 -1.63 -5.08 8.31
N VAL A 110 -0.80 -5.50 7.36
CA VAL A 110 -0.16 -4.59 6.40
C VAL A 110 -0.56 -4.97 4.99
N TYR A 111 -0.99 -3.98 4.23
CA TYR A 111 -1.35 -4.12 2.82
C TYR A 111 -0.45 -3.22 1.98
N PHE A 112 0.31 -3.79 1.05
CA PHE A 112 1.25 -3.03 0.24
C PHE A 112 1.23 -3.43 -1.23
N GLU A 113 1.54 -2.47 -2.10
CA GLU A 113 1.67 -2.72 -3.53
C GLU A 113 2.85 -3.65 -3.81
N ALA A 114 2.65 -4.63 -4.70
CA ALA A 114 3.67 -5.58 -5.10
C ALA A 114 3.97 -5.42 -6.59
N LYS A 115 5.22 -5.08 -6.92
CA LYS A 115 5.67 -5.01 -8.31
C LYS A 115 6.47 -6.27 -8.64
N LYS A 116 6.03 -7.01 -9.65
CA LYS A 116 6.54 -8.33 -10.04
C LYS A 116 8.06 -8.41 -10.16
N GLU A 117 8.69 -7.33 -10.59
CA GLU A 117 10.12 -7.30 -10.94
C GLU A 117 10.99 -6.57 -9.90
N LEU A 118 10.42 -6.03 -8.82
CA LEU A 118 11.17 -5.28 -7.84
C LEU A 118 11.75 -6.17 -6.75
N THR A 119 13.06 -6.07 -6.55
CA THR A 119 13.77 -6.66 -5.41
C THR A 119 13.14 -6.24 -4.08
N SER A 120 12.68 -4.98 -3.98
CA SER A 120 11.99 -4.42 -2.81
C SER A 120 10.79 -5.24 -2.38
N THR A 121 9.93 -5.69 -3.32
CA THR A 121 8.77 -6.54 -3.00
C THR A 121 9.19 -7.85 -2.33
N ARG A 122 10.25 -8.50 -2.82
CA ARG A 122 10.77 -9.74 -2.23
C ARG A 122 11.34 -9.52 -0.83
N GLU A 123 12.08 -8.43 -0.63
CA GLU A 123 12.62 -8.08 0.70
C GLU A 123 11.49 -7.79 1.70
N CYS A 124 10.41 -7.12 1.27
CA CYS A 124 9.22 -6.92 2.09
C CYS A 124 8.59 -8.27 2.50
N ILE A 125 8.32 -9.16 1.55
CA ILE A 125 7.72 -10.47 1.81
C ILE A 125 8.61 -11.27 2.75
N LYS A 126 9.91 -11.35 2.46
CA LYS A 126 10.90 -12.04 3.28
C LYS A 126 10.91 -11.53 4.72
N TRP A 127 10.90 -10.21 4.90
CA TRP A 127 10.87 -9.61 6.22
C TRP A 127 9.60 -9.99 6.98
N PHE A 128 8.42 -9.86 6.36
CA PHE A 128 7.16 -10.21 7.00
C PHE A 128 7.11 -11.69 7.39
N MET A 129 7.43 -12.60 6.46
CA MET A 129 7.42 -14.04 6.73
C MET A 129 8.42 -14.43 7.81
N GLY A 130 9.60 -13.82 7.84
CA GLY A 130 10.62 -14.02 8.86
C GLY A 130 10.27 -13.49 10.25
N ASN A 131 9.41 -12.49 10.34
CA ASN A 131 9.04 -11.81 11.57
C ASN A 131 7.65 -12.18 12.12
N GLY A 132 7.01 -13.23 11.59
CA GLY A 132 5.78 -13.79 12.17
C GLY A 132 4.48 -13.32 11.51
N TRP A 133 4.54 -12.91 10.26
CA TRP A 133 3.38 -12.70 9.40
C TRP A 133 3.28 -13.82 8.36
N ASP A 134 2.05 -14.11 7.93
CA ASP A 134 1.75 -14.82 6.71
C ASP A 134 1.38 -13.81 5.61
N CYS A 135 1.84 -14.05 4.39
CA CYS A 135 1.61 -13.18 3.25
C CYS A 135 0.63 -13.81 2.27
N TYR A 136 -0.22 -13.00 1.67
CA TYR A 136 -1.27 -13.43 0.74
C TYR A 136 -1.28 -12.51 -0.48
N TRP A 137 -1.49 -13.12 -1.67
CA TRP A 137 -1.72 -12.35 -2.88
C TRP A 137 -3.10 -11.73 -2.90
N HIS A 138 -3.20 -10.47 -3.32
CA HIS A 138 -4.46 -9.82 -3.67
C HIS A 138 -4.30 -9.04 -4.96
N PHE A 139 -5.07 -9.42 -5.98
CA PHE A 139 -5.17 -8.67 -7.22
C PHE A 139 -6.38 -7.76 -7.16
N ALA A 140 -6.16 -6.45 -7.17
CA ALA A 140 -7.19 -5.43 -7.10
C ALA A 140 -7.56 -4.99 -8.53
N PHE A 141 -8.65 -5.52 -9.08
CA PHE A 141 -9.15 -5.09 -10.39
C PHE A 141 -9.53 -3.61 -10.38
N TRP A 142 -9.13 -2.87 -11.40
CA TRP A 142 -9.50 -1.46 -11.55
C TRP A 142 -10.99 -1.26 -11.82
N TYR A 143 -11.61 -2.19 -12.51
CA TYR A 143 -13.05 -2.19 -12.69
C TYR A 143 -13.73 -3.16 -11.71
N ARG A 144 -14.80 -2.67 -11.09
CA ARG A 144 -15.75 -3.49 -10.34
C ARG A 144 -17.17 -3.26 -10.87
N LYS A 145 -17.92 -4.33 -11.12
CA LYS A 145 -19.32 -4.24 -11.56
C LYS A 145 -20.18 -3.42 -10.59
N ASN A 146 -19.86 -3.48 -9.29
CA ASN A 146 -20.50 -2.70 -8.23
C ASN A 146 -19.74 -1.40 -7.94
N ASN A 147 -19.30 -0.68 -8.99
CA ASN A 147 -18.61 0.60 -8.82
C ASN A 147 -19.58 1.72 -8.39
N TRP A 148 -19.03 2.76 -7.76
CA TRP A 148 -19.79 3.90 -7.23
C TRP A 148 -20.74 4.55 -8.26
N ARG A 149 -20.31 4.70 -9.51
CA ARG A 149 -21.09 5.31 -10.59
C ARG A 149 -22.04 4.32 -11.27
N LYS A 150 -22.06 3.05 -10.86
CA LYS A 150 -22.84 1.96 -11.48
C LYS A 150 -22.59 1.86 -12.99
N HIS A 151 -21.39 2.22 -13.43
CA HIS A 151 -20.98 2.12 -14.82
C HIS A 151 -20.89 0.65 -15.22
N GLN A 152 -21.59 0.26 -16.30
CA GLN A 152 -21.72 -1.15 -16.70
C GLN A 152 -20.57 -1.63 -17.58
N ASP A 153 -19.91 -0.71 -18.31
CA ASP A 153 -18.86 -1.07 -19.26
C ASP A 153 -17.52 -1.15 -18.56
N ASN A 154 -16.84 -2.28 -18.70
CA ASN A 154 -15.47 -2.46 -18.24
C ASN A 154 -14.49 -2.00 -19.32
N ILE A 155 -14.05 -0.75 -19.25
CA ILE A 155 -13.04 -0.18 -20.18
C ILE A 155 -11.61 -0.58 -19.82
N PHE A 156 -11.39 -1.19 -18.64
CA PHE A 156 -10.06 -1.60 -18.17
C PHE A 156 -9.74 -3.08 -18.47
N GLY A 157 -10.72 -3.85 -18.96
CA GLY A 157 -10.55 -5.29 -19.17
C GLY A 157 -10.24 -6.02 -17.86
N GLY A 158 -9.19 -6.86 -17.88
CA GLY A 158 -8.69 -7.57 -16.69
C GLY A 158 -7.56 -6.85 -15.95
N THR A 159 -7.36 -5.54 -16.19
CA THR A 159 -6.28 -4.78 -15.56
C THR A 159 -6.54 -4.51 -14.08
N GLY A 160 -5.47 -4.52 -13.30
CA GLY A 160 -5.52 -4.25 -11.86
C GLY A 160 -4.11 -4.18 -11.27
N ASP A 161 -4.04 -3.96 -9.97
CA ASP A 161 -2.80 -3.89 -9.22
C ASP A 161 -2.58 -5.14 -8.39
N MET A 162 -1.34 -5.63 -8.39
CA MET A 162 -0.92 -6.69 -7.50
C MET A 162 -0.57 -6.11 -6.14
N ASN A 163 -1.06 -6.76 -5.10
CA ASN A 163 -0.81 -6.36 -3.74
C ASN A 163 -0.51 -7.58 -2.86
N ILE A 164 0.17 -7.33 -1.74
CA ILE A 164 0.38 -8.30 -0.67
C ILE A 164 -0.41 -7.87 0.56
N LEU A 165 -1.15 -8.81 1.13
CA LEU A 165 -1.74 -8.69 2.45
C LEU A 165 -0.89 -9.50 3.43
N ALA A 166 -0.15 -8.83 4.30
CA ALA A 166 0.63 -9.44 5.37
C ALA A 166 -0.18 -9.45 6.68
N VAL A 167 -0.50 -10.64 7.18
CA VAL A 167 -1.34 -10.85 8.37
C VAL A 167 -0.51 -11.49 9.47
N PRO A 168 -0.41 -10.89 10.67
CA PRO A 168 0.29 -11.50 11.80
C PRO A 168 -0.27 -12.90 12.11
N ARG A 169 0.58 -13.88 12.33
CA ARG A 169 0.15 -15.27 12.64
C ARG A 169 -0.68 -15.38 13.91
N THR A 170 -0.63 -14.36 14.77
CA THR A 170 -1.45 -14.27 15.98
C THR A 170 -2.88 -13.80 15.74
N LYS A 171 -3.20 -13.35 14.51
CA LYS A 171 -4.54 -12.90 14.12
C LYS A 171 -5.26 -13.96 13.30
N ILE A 172 -6.57 -13.81 13.13
CA ILE A 172 -7.37 -14.65 12.24
C ILE A 172 -6.84 -14.50 10.81
N GLN A 173 -6.52 -15.63 10.20
CA GLN A 173 -5.98 -15.65 8.84
C GLN A 173 -7.12 -15.63 7.81
N PRO A 174 -6.97 -14.90 6.69
CA PRO A 174 -7.97 -14.90 5.64
C PRO A 174 -7.95 -16.23 4.89
N ASP A 175 -9.13 -16.71 4.50
CA ASP A 175 -9.30 -17.92 3.70
C ASP A 175 -9.66 -17.62 2.23
N ASN A 176 -9.88 -16.35 1.92
CA ASN A 176 -10.30 -15.84 0.60
C ASN A 176 -9.18 -15.24 -0.25
N PHE A 177 -7.92 -15.43 0.16
CA PHE A 177 -6.74 -14.99 -0.59
C PHE A 177 -5.72 -16.14 -0.72
N PRO A 178 -5.04 -16.28 -1.88
CA PRO A 178 -3.95 -17.25 -2.04
C PRO A 178 -2.79 -16.91 -1.11
N LYS A 179 -2.40 -17.87 -0.25
CA LYS A 179 -1.28 -17.72 0.67
C LYS A 179 0.04 -17.99 -0.05
N LEU A 180 1.03 -17.12 0.10
CA LEU A 180 2.39 -17.32 -0.38
C LEU A 180 3.09 -18.41 0.46
N GLN A 181 3.86 -19.25 -0.21
CA GLN A 181 4.65 -20.31 0.43
C GLN A 181 6.11 -19.86 0.65
N SER A 182 6.60 -18.92 -0.15
CA SER A 182 7.95 -18.36 -0.02
C SER A 182 8.02 -16.92 -0.57
N GLU A 183 9.08 -16.20 -0.22
CA GLU A 183 9.39 -14.86 -0.76
C GLU A 183 9.78 -14.87 -2.25
N ASN A 184 10.13 -16.04 -2.76
CA ASN A 184 10.50 -16.23 -4.18
C ASN A 184 9.33 -16.65 -5.06
N GLU A 185 8.14 -16.82 -4.48
CA GLU A 185 6.94 -17.14 -5.22
C GLU A 185 6.53 -15.95 -6.10
N LEU A 186 6.54 -16.20 -7.41
CA LEU A 186 6.13 -15.19 -8.37
C LEU A 186 4.61 -15.16 -8.48
N TRP A 187 4.07 -13.98 -8.77
CA TRP A 187 2.68 -13.83 -9.14
C TRP A 187 2.35 -14.70 -10.36
N ASP A 188 1.35 -15.54 -10.23
CA ASP A 188 0.80 -16.37 -11.29
C ASP A 188 -0.71 -16.12 -11.39
N GLY A 189 -1.12 -15.47 -12.48
CA GLY A 189 -2.53 -15.11 -12.71
C GLY A 189 -3.43 -16.34 -12.86
N ASP A 190 -2.94 -17.43 -13.44
CA ASP A 190 -3.71 -18.66 -13.62
C ASP A 190 -3.94 -19.38 -12.29
N LEU A 191 -2.93 -19.45 -11.44
CA LEU A 191 -3.08 -19.97 -10.07
C LEU A 191 -4.05 -19.09 -9.24
N TYR A 192 -3.99 -17.78 -9.40
CA TYR A 192 -4.91 -16.86 -8.74
C TYR A 192 -6.36 -17.10 -9.17
N LEU A 193 -6.62 -17.16 -10.48
CA LEU A 193 -7.94 -17.43 -11.02
C LEU A 193 -8.47 -18.81 -10.59
N LYS A 194 -7.60 -19.83 -10.61
CA LYS A 194 -7.93 -21.18 -10.13
C LYS A 194 -8.33 -21.18 -8.66
N PHE A 195 -7.57 -20.50 -7.80
CA PHE A 195 -7.89 -20.39 -6.37
C PHE A 195 -9.31 -19.86 -6.14
N TYR A 196 -9.72 -18.81 -6.85
CA TYR A 196 -11.07 -18.25 -6.73
C TYR A 196 -12.14 -19.17 -7.31
N SER A 197 -11.83 -19.85 -8.42
CA SER A 197 -12.74 -20.84 -9.02
C SER A 197 -12.96 -22.02 -8.07
N ASP A 198 -11.90 -22.60 -7.54
CA ASP A 198 -11.97 -23.77 -6.65
C ASP A 198 -12.74 -23.48 -5.36
N LYS A 199 -12.66 -22.25 -4.86
CA LYS A 199 -13.39 -21.79 -3.67
C LYS A 199 -14.77 -21.22 -3.95
N GLN A 200 -15.19 -21.15 -5.22
CA GLN A 200 -16.43 -20.51 -5.65
C GLN A 200 -16.59 -19.06 -5.15
N ILE A 201 -15.47 -18.36 -4.96
CA ILE A 201 -15.46 -16.94 -4.57
C ILE A 201 -15.63 -16.11 -5.85
N PRO A 202 -16.65 -15.23 -5.95
CA PRO A 202 -16.79 -14.38 -7.12
C PRO A 202 -15.60 -13.43 -7.23
N LEU A 203 -14.99 -13.37 -8.41
CA LEU A 203 -14.06 -12.30 -8.76
C LEU A 203 -14.84 -10.98 -8.78
N VAL A 204 -14.67 -10.16 -7.77
CA VAL A 204 -15.44 -8.93 -7.55
C VAL A 204 -14.89 -7.79 -8.39
#